data_c9423c9d5461fa5afacd1164daa8a172
#
_entry.id   c9423c9d5461fa5afacd1164daa8a172
#
_cell.length_a   1.000
_cell.length_b   1.000
_cell.length_c   1.000
_cell.angle_alpha   90.00
_cell.angle_beta   90.00
_cell.angle_gamma   90.00
#
_symmetry.space_group_name_H-M   'P 1'
#
loop_
_entity.id
_entity.type
_entity.pdbx_description
1 polymer ?
#
loop_
_entity_poly.entity_id
_entity_poly.type
_entity_poly.pdbx_seq_one_letter_code
_entity_poly.pdbx_strand_id
1 'polypeptide(L)'
;MGWAGVLLAAGCASPGGQPGEASGQAWSGRLSLRVDSEPVQTFSALFELRGVPQAGELILTSPIGNTLAQLHWAPGEALLKNGSQTRRFDSVDALIEAATGAVIPVGALFGWLAGREERVPGWRPDLSQVGAGRLQATRESPQPRADLRIVFERA
;
A
#
# COMPACT_ATOMS: atom_id res chain seq x y z
N MET A 1 5.77 63.37 21.37
CA MET A 1 6.78 62.53 20.75
C MET A 1 6.43 61.09 21.05
N GLY A 2 5.68 60.49 20.19
CA GLY A 2 5.32 59.10 20.31
C GLY A 2 6.16 58.27 19.35
N TRP A 3 6.93 57.35 19.88
CA TRP A 3 7.60 56.34 19.09
C TRP A 3 6.68 55.14 19.06
N ALA A 4 6.02 54.95 17.96
CA ALA A 4 5.28 53.75 17.70
C ALA A 4 6.26 52.66 17.25
N GLY A 5 6.59 51.79 18.12
CA GLY A 5 7.30 50.57 17.75
C GLY A 5 6.38 49.64 16.98
N VAL A 6 6.61 49.50 15.73
CA VAL A 6 5.96 48.47 14.91
C VAL A 6 6.65 47.17 15.21
N LEU A 7 6.00 46.36 16.01
CA LEU A 7 6.37 44.98 16.16
C LEU A 7 5.85 44.23 14.91
N LEU A 8 6.75 44.02 13.98
CA LEU A 8 6.52 43.03 12.91
C LEU A 8 6.56 41.66 13.54
N ALA A 9 5.39 41.14 13.84
CA ALA A 9 5.25 39.73 14.12
C ALA A 9 5.54 38.99 12.81
N ALA A 10 6.73 38.46 12.69
CA ALA A 10 7.04 37.50 11.66
C ALA A 10 6.17 36.25 11.94
N GLY A 11 5.08 36.14 11.23
CA GLY A 11 4.31 34.90 11.24
C GLY A 11 5.20 33.81 10.72
N CYS A 12 5.61 32.90 11.59
CA CYS A 12 6.19 31.63 11.15
C CYS A 12 5.11 30.88 10.43
N ALA A 13 5.13 30.92 9.10
CA ALA A 13 4.39 29.97 8.33
C ALA A 13 4.98 28.60 8.64
N SER A 14 4.25 27.79 9.39
CA SER A 14 4.60 26.39 9.50
C SER A 14 4.69 25.83 8.11
N PRO A 15 5.78 25.15 7.74
CA PRO A 15 5.79 24.43 6.48
C PRO A 15 4.67 23.40 6.57
N GLY A 16 3.59 23.65 5.90
CA GLY A 16 2.55 22.65 5.70
C GLY A 16 3.19 21.40 5.13
N GLY A 17 2.67 20.24 5.49
CA GLY A 17 3.12 18.97 4.94
C GLY A 17 3.28 19.07 3.43
N GLN A 18 4.14 18.24 2.88
CA GLN A 18 4.43 18.27 1.46
C GLN A 18 3.16 18.07 0.64
N PRO A 19 3.01 18.77 -0.50
CA PRO A 19 1.89 18.56 -1.39
C PRO A 19 1.81 17.10 -1.81
N GLY A 20 0.68 16.44 -1.57
CA GLY A 20 0.45 15.03 -1.86
C GLY A 20 0.46 14.11 -0.65
N GLU A 21 1.07 14.51 0.47
CA GLU A 21 1.02 13.70 1.70
C GLU A 21 -0.30 13.88 2.46
N ALA A 22 -0.91 15.04 2.35
CA ALA A 22 -2.11 15.39 3.11
C ALA A 22 -3.38 14.64 2.67
N SER A 23 -3.41 14.08 1.46
CA SER A 23 -4.57 13.39 0.90
C SER A 23 -4.45 11.87 0.96
N GLY A 24 -3.27 11.34 1.30
CA GLY A 24 -3.02 9.92 1.35
C GLY A 24 -3.32 9.31 2.70
N GLN A 25 -3.62 8.03 2.69
CA GLN A 25 -3.72 7.21 3.88
C GLN A 25 -2.47 6.35 4.01
N ALA A 26 -2.19 5.89 5.22
CA ALA A 26 -1.05 5.02 5.48
C ALA A 26 -1.46 3.88 6.41
N TRP A 27 -1.03 2.69 6.07
CA TRP A 27 -1.20 1.48 6.86
C TRP A 27 0.12 0.73 6.95
N SER A 28 0.31 0.04 8.04
CA SER A 28 1.44 -0.84 8.22
C SER A 28 1.00 -2.12 8.92
N GLY A 29 1.80 -3.14 8.78
CA GLY A 29 1.51 -4.41 9.43
C GLY A 29 2.18 -5.58 8.70
N ARG A 30 1.46 -6.70 8.67
CA ARG A 30 1.93 -7.94 8.07
C ARG A 30 0.90 -8.43 7.06
N LEU A 31 1.39 -8.85 5.91
CA LEU A 31 0.56 -9.53 4.92
C LEU A 31 1.09 -10.93 4.65
N SER A 32 0.18 -11.82 4.34
CA SER A 32 0.51 -13.15 3.83
C SER A 32 -0.40 -13.50 2.68
N LEU A 33 0.19 -14.10 1.66
CA LEU A 33 -0.49 -14.54 0.46
C LEU A 33 -0.19 -16.02 0.25
N ARG A 34 -1.23 -16.79 0.01
CA ARG A 34 -1.13 -18.19 -0.40
C ARG A 34 -1.80 -18.36 -1.74
N VAL A 35 -1.11 -18.92 -2.69
CA VAL A 35 -1.64 -19.25 -4.01
C VAL A 35 -1.66 -20.77 -4.15
N ASP A 36 -2.84 -21.32 -4.39
CA ASP A 36 -3.06 -22.77 -4.52
C ASP A 36 -2.66 -23.27 -5.91
N SER A 37 -1.46 -22.89 -6.34
CA SER A 37 -0.81 -23.41 -7.54
C SER A 37 -0.14 -24.76 -7.23
N GLU A 38 0.39 -25.41 -8.27
CA GLU A 38 1.19 -26.63 -8.09
C GLU A 38 2.63 -26.37 -8.51
N PRO A 39 3.57 -26.31 -7.54
CA PRO A 39 3.36 -26.41 -6.08
C PRO A 39 2.70 -25.15 -5.51
N VAL A 40 2.13 -25.27 -4.30
CA VAL A 40 1.58 -24.14 -3.56
C VAL A 40 2.67 -23.08 -3.35
N GLN A 41 2.33 -21.81 -3.62
CA GLN A 41 3.21 -20.69 -3.39
C GLN A 41 2.72 -19.89 -2.20
N THR A 42 3.64 -19.45 -1.36
CA THR A 42 3.35 -18.56 -0.23
C THR A 42 4.27 -17.37 -0.23
N PHE A 43 3.76 -16.23 0.20
CA PHE A 43 4.52 -15.02 0.38
C PHE A 43 4.11 -14.36 1.70
N SER A 44 5.07 -13.92 2.49
CA SER A 44 4.81 -13.19 3.73
C SER A 44 5.80 -12.06 3.89
N ALA A 45 5.31 -10.91 4.32
CA ALA A 45 6.16 -9.75 4.55
C ALA A 45 5.51 -8.79 5.55
N LEU A 46 6.33 -7.98 6.18
CA LEU A 46 5.87 -6.73 6.75
C LEU A 46 5.64 -5.75 5.62
N PHE A 47 4.68 -4.85 5.79
CA PHE A 47 4.35 -3.88 4.75
C PHE A 47 4.11 -2.49 5.31
N GLU A 48 4.37 -1.51 4.48
CA GLU A 48 3.90 -0.13 4.62
C GLU A 48 3.25 0.27 3.32
N LEU A 49 1.99 0.65 3.37
CA LEU A 49 1.22 1.12 2.23
C LEU A 49 0.84 2.57 2.44
N ARG A 50 1.15 3.43 1.48
CA ARG A 50 0.88 4.87 1.56
C ARG A 50 0.33 5.40 0.26
N GLY A 51 -0.46 6.45 0.36
CA GLY A 51 -0.94 7.20 -0.79
C GLY A 51 -2.38 6.89 -1.13
N VAL A 52 -2.64 6.86 -2.41
CA VAL A 52 -3.96 6.60 -3.00
C VAL A 52 -3.82 5.59 -4.14
N PRO A 53 -4.93 5.01 -4.63
CA PRO A 53 -4.87 4.01 -5.70
C PRO A 53 -4.12 4.47 -6.95
N GLN A 54 -4.18 5.75 -7.28
CA GLN A 54 -3.57 6.33 -8.49
C GLN A 54 -2.10 6.68 -8.32
N ALA A 55 -1.66 6.92 -7.09
CA ALA A 55 -0.28 7.30 -6.80
C ALA A 55 0.07 6.90 -5.38
N GLY A 56 0.95 5.95 -5.22
CA GLY A 56 1.28 5.45 -3.90
C GLY A 56 2.60 4.70 -3.85
N GLU A 57 2.83 4.13 -2.70
CA GLU A 57 4.04 3.39 -2.38
C GLU A 57 3.70 2.19 -1.50
N LEU A 58 4.30 1.06 -1.80
CA LEU A 58 4.24 -0.14 -0.98
C LEU A 58 5.66 -0.61 -0.69
N ILE A 59 6.02 -0.66 0.58
CA ILE A 59 7.31 -1.18 1.02
C ILE A 59 7.08 -2.55 1.63
N LEU A 60 7.82 -3.55 1.15
CA LEU A 60 7.78 -4.91 1.64
C LEU A 60 9.09 -5.23 2.34
N THR A 61 9.01 -5.70 3.57
CA THR A 61 10.16 -5.96 4.42
C THR A 61 10.06 -7.38 4.98
N SER A 62 11.19 -8.08 5.04
CA SER A 62 11.21 -9.40 5.68
C SER A 62 11.02 -9.27 7.20
N PRO A 63 10.60 -10.35 7.89
CA PRO A 63 10.45 -10.32 9.35
C PRO A 63 11.73 -9.94 10.11
N ILE A 64 12.88 -10.13 9.50
CA ILE A 64 14.19 -9.76 10.11
C ILE A 64 14.66 -8.35 9.73
N GLY A 65 13.82 -7.57 9.04
CA GLY A 65 14.07 -6.16 8.76
C GLY A 65 14.74 -5.82 7.43
N ASN A 66 14.96 -6.79 6.56
CA ASN A 66 15.53 -6.52 5.23
C ASN A 66 14.44 -6.07 4.26
N THR A 67 14.67 -4.98 3.55
CA THR A 67 13.76 -4.53 2.50
C THR A 67 13.78 -5.53 1.34
N LEU A 68 12.62 -6.12 1.07
CA LEU A 68 12.45 -7.06 -0.04
C LEU A 68 12.17 -6.34 -1.33
N ALA A 69 11.32 -5.32 -1.30
CA ALA A 69 10.93 -4.56 -2.46
C ALA A 69 10.32 -3.22 -2.06
N GLN A 70 10.53 -2.21 -2.88
CA GLN A 70 9.83 -0.93 -2.80
C GLN A 70 9.09 -0.73 -4.12
N LEU A 71 7.77 -0.60 -4.04
CA LEU A 71 6.90 -0.39 -5.17
C LEU A 71 6.42 1.05 -5.15
N HIS A 72 6.54 1.71 -6.27
CA HIS A 72 6.10 3.09 -6.43
C HIS A 72 5.30 3.21 -7.71
N TRP A 73 4.13 3.84 -7.64
CA TRP A 73 3.32 4.08 -8.82
C TRP A 73 2.72 5.48 -8.80
N ALA A 74 2.55 6.01 -9.99
CA ALA A 74 1.89 7.28 -10.28
C ALA A 74 1.29 7.16 -11.67
N PRO A 75 0.50 8.13 -12.15
CA PRO A 75 -0.03 8.08 -13.50
C PRO A 75 1.09 7.90 -14.52
N GLY A 76 1.02 6.81 -15.31
CA GLY A 76 2.01 6.47 -16.32
C GLY A 76 3.32 5.91 -15.79
N GLU A 77 3.42 5.57 -14.50
CA GLU A 77 4.65 5.09 -13.90
C GLU A 77 4.39 3.95 -12.90
N ALA A 78 5.14 2.87 -13.02
CA ALA A 78 5.14 1.78 -12.06
C ALA A 78 6.56 1.25 -11.93
N LEU A 79 7.17 1.43 -10.77
CA LEU A 79 8.56 1.13 -10.50
C LEU A 79 8.71 0.12 -9.36
N LEU A 80 9.60 -0.83 -9.55
CA LEU A 80 10.04 -1.77 -8.52
C LEU A 80 11.51 -1.51 -8.22
N LYS A 81 11.82 -1.19 -6.97
CA LYS A 81 13.19 -1.09 -6.49
C LYS A 81 13.52 -2.30 -5.64
N ASN A 82 14.60 -2.97 -5.99
CA ASN A 82 15.12 -4.11 -5.28
C ASN A 82 16.63 -3.94 -5.15
N GLY A 83 17.09 -3.56 -3.97
CA GLY A 83 18.49 -3.20 -3.76
C GLY A 83 18.88 -2.00 -4.63
N SER A 84 19.92 -2.15 -5.43
CA SER A 84 20.40 -1.11 -6.35
C SER A 84 19.69 -1.11 -7.71
N GLN A 85 18.82 -2.09 -7.96
CA GLN A 85 18.14 -2.23 -9.24
C GLN A 85 16.75 -1.58 -9.19
N THR A 86 16.43 -0.87 -10.27
CA THR A 86 15.10 -0.31 -10.48
C THR A 86 14.56 -0.85 -11.80
N ARG A 87 13.33 -1.41 -11.75
CA ARG A 87 12.65 -1.93 -12.93
C ARG A 87 11.36 -1.19 -13.15
N ARG A 88 11.07 -0.88 -14.40
CA ARG A 88 9.82 -0.24 -14.81
C ARG A 88 8.85 -1.30 -15.32
N PHE A 89 7.58 -1.16 -14.96
CA PHE A 89 6.51 -2.03 -15.41
C PHE A 89 5.45 -1.22 -16.16
N ASP A 90 4.67 -1.88 -16.99
CA ASP A 90 3.62 -1.24 -17.77
C ASP A 90 2.37 -0.93 -16.94
N SER A 91 2.20 -1.62 -15.81
CA SER A 91 1.04 -1.46 -14.95
C SER A 91 1.38 -1.75 -13.51
N VAL A 92 0.53 -1.27 -12.60
CA VAL A 92 0.64 -1.61 -11.17
C VAL A 92 0.40 -3.10 -10.96
N ASP A 93 -0.51 -3.72 -11.71
CA ASP A 93 -0.77 -5.15 -11.60
C ASP A 93 0.47 -5.98 -11.95
N ALA A 94 1.17 -5.64 -13.02
CA ALA A 94 2.41 -6.31 -13.38
C ALA A 94 3.51 -6.10 -12.33
N LEU A 95 3.58 -4.92 -11.74
CA LEU A 95 4.48 -4.58 -10.66
C LEU A 95 4.24 -5.45 -9.43
N ILE A 96 2.99 -5.56 -8.99
CA ILE A 96 2.60 -6.36 -7.84
C ILE A 96 2.86 -7.84 -8.07
N GLU A 97 2.54 -8.35 -9.25
CA GLU A 97 2.79 -9.74 -9.60
C GLU A 97 4.28 -10.08 -9.54
N ALA A 98 5.14 -9.18 -10.04
CA ALA A 98 6.58 -9.37 -9.96
C ALA A 98 7.10 -9.39 -8.53
N ALA A 99 6.50 -8.62 -7.64
CA ALA A 99 6.93 -8.51 -6.24
C ALA A 99 6.40 -9.63 -5.35
N THR A 100 5.20 -10.13 -5.60
CA THR A 100 4.48 -11.03 -4.68
C THR A 100 4.17 -12.41 -5.28
N GLY A 101 4.29 -12.56 -6.59
CA GLY A 101 3.95 -13.80 -7.29
C GLY A 101 2.48 -13.89 -7.71
N ALA A 102 1.65 -12.91 -7.38
CA ALA A 102 0.25 -12.88 -7.79
C ALA A 102 -0.25 -11.47 -7.99
N VAL A 103 -1.27 -11.30 -8.83
CA VAL A 103 -1.93 -10.01 -9.02
C VAL A 103 -2.86 -9.77 -7.83
N ILE A 104 -2.50 -8.81 -6.99
CA ILE A 104 -3.33 -8.32 -5.89
C ILE A 104 -3.92 -6.97 -6.31
N PRO A 105 -5.23 -6.75 -6.17
CA PRO A 105 -5.83 -5.49 -6.58
C PRO A 105 -5.50 -4.35 -5.61
N VAL A 106 -4.35 -3.73 -5.78
CA VAL A 106 -3.84 -2.69 -4.86
C VAL A 106 -4.81 -1.52 -4.74
N GLY A 107 -5.44 -1.11 -5.83
CA GLY A 107 -6.45 -0.06 -5.77
C GLY A 107 -7.59 -0.39 -4.82
N ALA A 108 -8.07 -1.62 -4.86
CA ALA A 108 -9.11 -2.09 -3.96
C ALA A 108 -8.62 -2.24 -2.52
N LEU A 109 -7.34 -2.57 -2.31
CA LEU A 109 -6.77 -2.66 -0.96
C LEU A 109 -6.97 -1.38 -0.17
N PHE A 110 -6.77 -0.23 -0.77
CA PHE A 110 -7.01 1.06 -0.09
C PHE A 110 -8.43 1.16 0.45
N GLY A 111 -9.41 0.74 -0.34
CA GLY A 111 -10.81 0.73 0.08
C GLY A 111 -11.08 -0.32 1.15
N TRP A 112 -10.60 -1.54 0.98
CA TRP A 112 -10.82 -2.63 1.92
C TRP A 112 -10.20 -2.34 3.29
N LEU A 113 -8.98 -1.82 3.33
CA LEU A 113 -8.31 -1.44 4.58
C LEU A 113 -9.04 -0.30 5.30
N ALA A 114 -9.74 0.54 4.55
CA ALA A 114 -10.59 1.60 5.10
C ALA A 114 -12.00 1.13 5.44
N GLY A 115 -12.32 -0.16 5.25
CA GLY A 115 -13.63 -0.73 5.55
C GLY A 115 -14.68 -0.52 4.47
N ARG A 116 -14.28 -0.11 3.26
CA ARG A 116 -15.20 0.10 2.14
C ARG A 116 -15.26 -1.15 1.25
N GLU A 117 -16.46 -1.51 0.83
CA GLU A 117 -16.64 -2.55 -0.17
C GLU A 117 -16.23 -2.03 -1.55
N GLU A 118 -15.06 -2.51 -1.99
CA GLU A 118 -14.62 -2.33 -3.36
C GLU A 118 -14.84 -3.65 -4.10
N ARG A 119 -15.56 -3.63 -5.20
CA ARG A 119 -15.82 -4.82 -5.99
C ARG A 119 -14.70 -5.05 -6.99
N VAL A 120 -14.08 -6.20 -6.90
CA VAL A 120 -13.08 -6.65 -7.87
C VAL A 120 -13.51 -8.02 -8.38
N PRO A 121 -13.68 -8.18 -9.70
CA PRO A 121 -14.07 -9.47 -10.26
C PRO A 121 -13.16 -10.60 -9.78
N GLY A 122 -13.76 -11.68 -9.29
CA GLY A 122 -13.02 -12.84 -8.80
C GLY A 122 -12.54 -12.76 -7.37
N TRP A 123 -12.54 -11.60 -6.75
CA TRP A 123 -12.14 -11.40 -5.37
C TRP A 123 -13.33 -11.24 -4.43
N ARG A 124 -13.21 -11.85 -3.26
CA ARG A 124 -14.19 -11.74 -2.18
C ARG A 124 -13.48 -11.26 -0.91
N PRO A 125 -13.62 -9.99 -0.53
CA PRO A 125 -13.09 -9.49 0.73
C PRO A 125 -14.01 -9.85 1.90
N ASP A 126 -13.42 -10.12 3.05
CA ASP A 126 -14.11 -10.20 4.32
C ASP A 126 -13.72 -8.98 5.15
N LEU A 127 -14.63 -8.03 5.28
CA LEU A 127 -14.42 -6.78 5.99
C LEU A 127 -14.88 -6.82 7.44
N SER A 128 -15.37 -7.95 7.92
CA SER A 128 -15.98 -8.07 9.26
C SER A 128 -14.99 -7.79 10.39
N GLN A 129 -13.69 -7.96 10.16
CA GLN A 129 -12.65 -7.78 11.17
C GLN A 129 -11.76 -6.54 10.93
N VAL A 130 -12.10 -5.72 9.96
CA VAL A 130 -11.29 -4.52 9.62
C VAL A 130 -11.21 -3.56 10.79
N GLY A 131 -12.28 -3.40 11.58
CA GLY A 131 -12.25 -2.61 12.79
C GLY A 131 -11.27 -3.10 13.85
N ALA A 132 -10.93 -4.40 13.82
CA ALA A 132 -9.94 -5.01 14.70
C ALA A 132 -8.55 -5.10 14.04
N GLY A 133 -8.35 -4.48 12.89
CA GLY A 133 -7.08 -4.49 12.19
C GLY A 133 -6.78 -5.77 11.42
N ARG A 134 -7.80 -6.47 10.95
CA ARG A 134 -7.66 -7.70 10.19
C ARG A 134 -8.47 -7.67 8.92
N LEU A 135 -7.84 -8.06 7.82
CA LEU A 135 -8.48 -8.19 6.51
C LEU A 135 -8.17 -9.56 5.94
N GLN A 136 -9.17 -10.18 5.37
CA GLN A 136 -9.01 -11.39 4.59
C GLN A 136 -9.70 -11.19 3.24
N ALA A 137 -9.06 -11.61 2.16
CA ALA A 137 -9.65 -11.59 0.84
C ALA A 137 -9.25 -12.85 0.08
N THR A 138 -10.21 -13.43 -0.63
CA THR A 138 -10.00 -14.65 -1.38
C THR A 138 -10.25 -14.40 -2.84
N ARG A 139 -9.31 -14.81 -3.70
CA ARG A 139 -9.51 -14.86 -5.15
C ARG A 139 -10.01 -16.24 -5.51
N GLU A 140 -11.22 -16.32 -6.02
CA GLU A 140 -11.81 -17.56 -6.50
C GLU A 140 -11.63 -17.74 -8.00
N SER A 141 -11.49 -16.63 -8.73
CA SER A 141 -11.31 -16.61 -10.17
C SER A 141 -10.41 -15.45 -10.58
N PRO A 142 -9.48 -15.61 -11.54
CA PRO A 142 -9.14 -16.87 -12.20
C PRO A 142 -8.40 -17.83 -11.29
N GLN A 143 -8.35 -19.10 -11.69
CA GLN A 143 -7.50 -20.09 -11.01
C GLN A 143 -6.01 -19.76 -11.23
N PRO A 144 -5.12 -20.08 -10.29
CA PRO A 144 -5.38 -20.77 -9.01
C PRO A 144 -6.00 -19.84 -7.96
N ARG A 145 -6.70 -20.45 -7.00
CA ARG A 145 -7.23 -19.73 -5.85
C ARG A 145 -6.11 -19.07 -5.05
N ALA A 146 -6.37 -17.90 -4.50
CA ALA A 146 -5.44 -17.21 -3.64
C ALA A 146 -6.13 -16.70 -2.39
N ASP A 147 -5.44 -16.80 -1.26
CA ASP A 147 -5.88 -16.25 0.02
C ASP A 147 -4.92 -15.16 0.48
N LEU A 148 -5.44 -13.97 0.69
CA LEU A 148 -4.70 -12.84 1.22
C LEU A 148 -5.17 -12.55 2.65
N ARG A 149 -4.22 -12.46 3.57
CA ARG A 149 -4.49 -12.09 4.97
C ARG A 149 -3.60 -10.94 5.37
N ILE A 150 -4.19 -9.93 5.98
CA ILE A 150 -3.48 -8.74 6.42
C ILE A 150 -3.86 -8.46 7.86
N VAL A 151 -2.84 -8.26 8.70
CA VAL A 151 -2.98 -7.71 10.04
C VAL A 151 -2.34 -6.33 9.98
N PHE A 152 -3.11 -5.30 10.34
CA PHE A 152 -2.67 -3.93 10.07
C PHE A 152 -3.11 -2.96 11.14
N GLU A 153 -2.45 -1.81 11.13
CA GLU A 153 -2.82 -0.63 11.86
C GLU A 153 -2.67 0.59 10.94
N ARG A 154 -3.39 1.64 11.26
CA ARG A 154 -3.20 2.92 10.58
C ARG A 154 -1.95 3.59 11.12
N ALA A 155 -1.14 4.01 10.20
CA ALA A 155 0.05 4.77 10.54
C ALA A 155 -0.26 6.27 10.73
#